data_b2c07901ee1474b276a9535621353d2a
#
_entry.id   b2c07901ee1474b276a9535621353d2a
#
_cell.length_a   1.000
_cell.length_b   1.000
_cell.length_c   1.000
_cell.angle_alpha   90.00
_cell.angle_beta   90.00
_cell.angle_gamma   90.00
#
_symmetry.space_group_name_H-M   'P 1'
#
loop_
_entity.id
_entity.type
_entity.pdbx_description
1 polymer ?
#
loop_
_entity_poly.entity_id
_entity_poly.type
_entity_poly.pdbx_seq_one_letter_code
_entity_poly.pdbx_strand_id
1 'polypeptide(L)'
;MYIVLDEHINDFNKNLNYYSQSLIDDEKFHVSGYPETMSVEFAYDMKEGNISEIHTINSLFPMFDFPEKSGTDFLFMPLHFRQYTIGYFVIRNAAYVMEKQYLFKVLNVLISAMRNLYEKEKLEYMNRMLADMNVKDAMTGLYNRLGFQKLVCTLFDEKKRTGENLLILFIDMDRLKYINDTFGHNYGDAAIQIIASTIMAHCGKYDIPVRNGGDEFIIVREQLSNEDYELMIHHMREEVAQKALKQNLPFALTFSVGAVCTDMTTDRTLDDYIRIADETMYGEKTRKKANRI
;
A
#
# COMPACT_ATOMS: atom_id res chain seq x y z
N MET A 1 -0.67 41.42 -4.77
CA MET A 1 -0.83 40.35 -3.74
C MET A 1 -0.03 39.17 -4.20
N TYR A 2 0.77 38.60 -3.34
CA TYR A 2 1.60 37.42 -3.65
C TYR A 2 1.46 36.39 -2.55
N ILE A 3 1.45 35.12 -2.94
CA ILE A 3 1.60 33.98 -2.04
C ILE A 3 2.88 33.28 -2.42
N VAL A 4 3.80 33.23 -1.49
CA VAL A 4 5.12 32.62 -1.66
C VAL A 4 5.21 31.42 -0.72
N LEU A 5 5.49 30.27 -1.25
CA LEU A 5 5.56 29.01 -0.51
C LEU A 5 6.96 28.41 -0.59
N ASP A 6 7.29 27.57 0.36
CA ASP A 6 8.46 26.71 0.31
C ASP A 6 8.37 25.81 -0.94
N GLU A 7 9.45 25.74 -1.73
CA GLU A 7 9.52 24.97 -2.97
C GLU A 7 9.15 23.49 -2.75
N HIS A 8 9.46 22.96 -1.58
CA HIS A 8 9.12 21.57 -1.22
C HIS A 8 7.63 21.33 -1.01
N ILE A 9 6.82 22.37 -0.83
CA ILE A 9 5.35 22.23 -0.73
C ILE A 9 4.73 21.97 -2.10
N ASN A 10 5.33 22.45 -3.18
CA ASN A 10 4.84 22.21 -4.55
C ASN A 10 5.03 20.79 -5.06
N ASP A 11 5.97 20.05 -4.53
CA ASP A 11 6.12 18.64 -4.85
C ASP A 11 5.00 17.76 -4.28
N PHE A 12 4.11 18.33 -3.45
CA PHE A 12 2.95 17.62 -2.90
C PHE A 12 2.07 16.96 -3.97
N ASN A 13 1.98 17.56 -5.15
CA ASN A 13 1.17 17.04 -6.27
C ASN A 13 1.93 16.15 -7.25
N LYS A 14 3.27 16.12 -7.23
CA LYS A 14 4.06 15.45 -8.27
C LYS A 14 4.67 14.11 -7.87
N ASN A 15 4.89 13.86 -6.57
CA ASN A 15 5.55 12.62 -6.12
C ASN A 15 5.06 12.16 -4.74
N LEU A 16 3.87 11.56 -4.69
CA LEU A 16 3.34 10.88 -3.51
C LEU A 16 4.33 9.89 -2.85
N ASN A 17 5.28 9.34 -3.61
CA ASN A 17 6.30 8.42 -3.12
C ASN A 17 7.49 9.11 -2.42
N TYR A 18 7.78 10.37 -2.74
CA TYR A 18 8.90 11.10 -2.14
C TYR A 18 8.53 11.68 -0.76
N TYR A 19 7.30 12.12 -0.59
CA TYR A 19 6.78 12.65 0.68
C TYR A 19 6.53 11.57 1.74
N SER A 20 6.36 10.32 1.34
CA SER A 20 6.15 9.23 2.29
C SER A 20 7.30 9.08 3.28
N GLN A 21 8.53 9.32 2.85
CA GLN A 21 9.71 9.27 3.69
C GLN A 21 10.00 10.62 4.37
N SER A 22 9.68 11.75 3.74
CA SER A 22 9.94 13.09 4.28
C SER A 22 8.92 13.56 5.33
N LEU A 23 7.71 13.00 5.35
CA LEU A 23 6.72 13.24 6.42
C LEU A 23 7.09 12.57 7.75
N ILE A 24 8.00 11.59 7.71
CA ILE A 24 8.53 10.90 8.89
C ILE A 24 9.81 11.59 9.38
N ASP A 25 10.60 12.14 8.45
CA ASP A 25 11.78 12.93 8.77
C ASP A 25 11.35 14.40 9.00
N ASP A 26 11.06 14.72 10.26
CA ASP A 26 10.80 16.10 10.72
C ASP A 26 11.98 17.08 10.43
N GLU A 27 13.09 16.59 9.89
CA GLU A 27 14.32 17.35 9.64
C GLU A 27 14.27 18.21 8.36
N LYS A 28 13.31 18.00 7.43
CA LYS A 28 13.27 18.73 6.15
C LYS A 28 12.48 20.03 6.19
N PHE A 29 11.64 20.25 7.17
CA PHE A 29 10.98 21.54 7.35
C PHE A 29 11.80 22.41 8.31
N HIS A 30 12.13 23.61 7.87
CA HIS A 30 12.84 24.57 8.72
C HIS A 30 12.02 24.93 9.95
N VAL A 31 12.48 24.53 11.12
CA VAL A 31 11.86 24.82 12.42
C VAL A 31 11.92 26.30 12.75
N SER A 32 12.86 27.02 12.12
CA SER A 32 12.97 28.49 12.22
C SER A 32 13.56 29.09 10.95
N GLY A 33 12.90 30.11 10.41
CA GLY A 33 13.33 30.83 9.22
C GLY A 33 12.66 30.33 7.93
N TYR A 34 13.15 30.83 6.82
CA TYR A 34 12.69 30.51 5.48
C TYR A 34 13.79 29.73 4.75
N PRO A 35 13.45 28.82 3.83
CA PRO A 35 14.43 28.12 3.00
C PRO A 35 15.16 29.10 2.06
N GLU A 36 16.32 28.69 1.56
CA GLU A 36 17.11 29.50 0.61
C GLU A 36 16.37 29.68 -0.72
N THR A 37 15.53 28.74 -1.08
CA THR A 37 14.71 28.78 -2.30
C THR A 37 13.22 28.74 -1.96
N MET A 38 12.44 29.59 -2.57
CA MET A 38 11.00 29.68 -2.41
C MET A 38 10.34 29.86 -3.77
N SER A 39 9.09 29.44 -3.90
CA SER A 39 8.35 29.62 -5.13
C SER A 39 7.17 30.60 -4.95
N VAL A 40 6.96 31.45 -5.96
CA VAL A 40 5.80 32.35 -6.01
C VAL A 40 4.65 31.59 -6.63
N GLU A 41 3.73 31.11 -5.80
CA GLU A 41 2.61 30.29 -6.25
C GLU A 41 1.45 31.08 -6.79
N PHE A 42 1.30 32.29 -6.30
CA PHE A 42 0.19 33.15 -6.69
C PHE A 42 0.65 34.59 -6.68
N ALA A 43 0.45 35.28 -7.79
CA ALA A 43 0.65 36.71 -7.90
C ALA A 43 -0.59 37.34 -8.55
N TYR A 44 -1.13 38.40 -7.94
CA TYR A 44 -2.30 39.09 -8.43
C TYR A 44 -2.11 40.60 -8.37
N ASP A 45 -2.29 41.29 -9.49
CA ASP A 45 -2.37 42.76 -9.58
C ASP A 45 -3.81 43.17 -9.92
N MET A 46 -4.31 44.20 -9.24
CA MET A 46 -5.69 44.69 -9.48
C MET A 46 -5.91 45.27 -10.86
N LYS A 47 -4.85 45.71 -11.57
CA LYS A 47 -4.95 46.28 -12.92
C LYS A 47 -4.69 45.22 -14.01
N GLU A 48 -3.76 44.34 -13.78
CA GLU A 48 -3.30 43.37 -14.77
C GLU A 48 -3.95 41.98 -14.60
N GLY A 49 -4.59 41.72 -13.46
CA GLY A 49 -5.19 40.45 -13.15
C GLY A 49 -4.18 39.42 -12.60
N ASN A 50 -4.41 38.18 -12.88
CA ASN A 50 -3.58 37.09 -12.39
C ASN A 50 -2.25 37.05 -13.16
N ILE A 51 -1.13 37.21 -12.47
CA ILE A 51 0.22 37.09 -13.04
C ILE A 51 0.63 35.60 -12.84
N SER A 52 0.52 34.82 -13.91
CA SER A 52 0.59 33.35 -13.85
C SER A 52 1.99 32.76 -14.05
N GLU A 53 3.06 33.50 -13.80
CA GLU A 53 4.40 32.91 -13.86
C GLU A 53 4.86 32.49 -12.48
N ILE A 54 4.97 31.17 -12.26
CA ILE A 54 5.58 30.59 -11.07
C ILE A 54 7.10 30.80 -11.20
N HIS A 55 7.67 31.58 -10.31
CA HIS A 55 9.11 31.84 -10.29
C HIS A 55 9.70 31.27 -9.00
N THR A 56 10.79 30.53 -9.14
CA THR A 56 11.66 30.21 -8.01
C THR A 56 12.48 31.43 -7.65
N ILE A 57 12.47 31.81 -6.38
CA ILE A 57 13.17 32.98 -5.87
C ILE A 57 14.26 32.56 -4.90
N ASN A 58 15.45 33.14 -5.07
CA ASN A 58 16.60 32.93 -4.20
C ASN A 58 16.78 34.03 -3.15
N SER A 59 15.80 34.91 -3.00
CA SER A 59 15.79 35.97 -2.01
C SER A 59 14.48 35.98 -1.25
N LEU A 60 14.54 36.30 0.04
CA LEU A 60 13.36 36.35 0.91
C LEU A 60 12.35 37.38 0.42
N PHE A 61 12.79 38.40 -0.33
CA PHE A 61 11.98 39.54 -0.79
C PHE A 61 12.29 39.86 -2.27
N PRO A 62 11.87 39.02 -3.23
CA PRO A 62 12.16 39.25 -4.66
C PRO A 62 11.47 40.51 -5.24
N MET A 63 10.60 41.14 -4.47
CA MET A 63 9.73 42.21 -4.93
C MET A 63 10.28 43.61 -4.66
N PHE A 64 11.49 43.73 -4.10
CA PHE A 64 12.10 45.03 -3.79
C PHE A 64 12.86 45.69 -4.95
N ASP A 65 12.99 45.04 -6.10
CA ASP A 65 13.53 45.59 -7.34
C ASP A 65 12.55 46.55 -8.05
N PHE A 66 11.53 47.03 -7.34
CA PHE A 66 10.62 48.03 -7.89
C PHE A 66 11.24 49.45 -7.81
N PRO A 67 11.18 50.23 -8.90
CA PRO A 67 11.66 51.61 -8.87
C PRO A 67 10.94 52.39 -7.77
N GLU A 68 11.72 53.09 -6.96
CA GLU A 68 11.30 53.87 -5.82
C GLU A 68 10.18 54.85 -6.16
N LYS A 69 8.95 54.49 -5.94
CA LYS A 69 7.89 55.48 -5.68
C LYS A 69 7.72 55.56 -4.17
N SER A 70 8.18 56.65 -3.57
CA SER A 70 8.01 56.88 -2.13
C SER A 70 6.56 56.69 -1.71
N GLY A 71 6.35 55.90 -0.64
CA GLY A 71 5.03 55.71 -0.02
C GLY A 71 4.34 54.38 -0.36
N THR A 72 5.09 53.33 -0.70
CA THR A 72 4.51 52.01 -0.88
C THR A 72 4.70 51.17 0.39
N ASP A 73 3.60 50.76 1.01
CA ASP A 73 3.59 49.89 2.18
C ASP A 73 3.42 48.43 1.75
N PHE A 74 4.13 47.55 2.45
CA PHE A 74 3.99 46.10 2.30
C PHE A 74 3.57 45.49 3.62
N LEU A 75 2.56 44.64 3.58
CA LEU A 75 2.16 43.80 4.69
C LEU A 75 2.67 42.37 4.43
N PHE A 76 3.58 41.92 5.28
CA PHE A 76 4.06 40.55 5.29
C PHE A 76 3.33 39.76 6.36
N MET A 77 2.80 38.61 5.99
CA MET A 77 2.16 37.69 6.92
C MET A 77 2.75 36.30 6.74
N PRO A 78 3.47 35.80 7.74
CA PRO A 78 4.02 34.45 7.67
C PRO A 78 2.91 33.41 7.71
N LEU A 79 3.05 32.38 6.91
CA LEU A 79 2.21 31.19 6.91
C LEU A 79 2.93 30.11 7.71
N HIS A 80 2.42 29.82 8.90
CA HIS A 80 2.97 28.81 9.79
C HIS A 80 1.99 27.63 9.94
N PHE A 81 2.56 26.43 9.98
CA PHE A 81 1.86 25.25 10.39
C PHE A 81 2.62 24.61 11.57
N ARG A 82 2.03 24.64 12.77
CA ARG A 82 2.71 24.28 14.03
C ARG A 82 4.02 25.09 14.21
N GLN A 83 5.16 24.39 14.22
CA GLN A 83 6.49 24.99 14.34
C GLN A 83 7.18 25.24 12.99
N TYR A 84 6.53 24.90 11.88
CA TYR A 84 7.14 24.97 10.55
C TYR A 84 6.65 26.21 9.81
N THR A 85 7.58 26.92 9.16
CA THR A 85 7.28 28.01 8.25
C THR A 85 7.02 27.43 6.88
N ILE A 86 5.78 27.59 6.37
CA ILE A 86 5.36 27.09 5.06
C ILE A 86 5.67 28.11 3.97
N GLY A 87 5.65 29.40 4.32
CA GLY A 87 5.82 30.49 3.40
C GLY A 87 5.33 31.81 3.97
N TYR A 88 5.01 32.73 3.11
CA TYR A 88 4.47 34.01 3.51
C TYR A 88 3.52 34.59 2.45
N PHE A 89 2.69 35.50 2.91
CA PHE A 89 1.74 36.20 2.11
C PHE A 89 2.11 37.71 2.11
N VAL A 90 2.12 38.33 0.94
CA VAL A 90 2.49 39.73 0.80
C VAL A 90 1.39 40.54 0.11
N ILE A 91 1.00 41.63 0.71
CA ILE A 91 0.10 42.63 0.11
C ILE A 91 0.82 43.97 -0.01
N ARG A 92 0.82 44.53 -1.20
CA ARG A 92 1.28 45.89 -1.47
C ARG A 92 0.12 46.87 -1.28
N ASN A 93 0.39 48.07 -0.70
CA ASN A 93 -0.60 49.11 -0.40
C ASN A 93 -1.73 48.57 0.51
N ALA A 94 -1.33 47.94 1.62
CA ALA A 94 -2.23 47.24 2.52
C ALA A 94 -2.90 48.11 3.58
N ALA A 95 -2.57 49.39 3.69
CA ALA A 95 -3.09 50.30 4.73
C ALA A 95 -4.63 50.21 4.89
N TYR A 96 -5.34 50.25 3.77
CA TYR A 96 -6.80 50.08 3.74
C TYR A 96 -7.31 48.72 4.21
N VAL A 97 -6.53 47.65 3.99
CA VAL A 97 -6.93 46.27 4.34
C VAL A 97 -6.72 46.03 5.84
N MET A 98 -5.75 46.73 6.46
CA MET A 98 -5.46 46.62 7.88
C MET A 98 -6.59 47.23 8.76
N GLU A 99 -7.30 48.24 8.28
CA GLU A 99 -8.45 48.81 9.01
C GLU A 99 -9.63 47.84 9.15
N LYS A 100 -9.71 46.82 8.29
CA LYS A 100 -10.80 45.82 8.30
C LYS A 100 -10.27 44.46 8.66
N GLN A 101 -10.69 43.93 9.76
CA GLN A 101 -10.31 42.58 10.27
C GLN A 101 -10.63 41.40 9.32
N TYR A 102 -11.14 41.68 8.11
CA TYR A 102 -11.53 40.66 7.14
C TYR A 102 -10.35 39.84 6.63
N LEU A 103 -9.17 40.46 6.45
CA LEU A 103 -7.98 39.75 5.98
C LEU A 103 -7.56 38.65 6.93
N PHE A 104 -7.51 38.93 8.24
CA PHE A 104 -7.16 37.96 9.26
C PHE A 104 -8.15 36.77 9.30
N LYS A 105 -9.44 37.04 9.08
CA LYS A 105 -10.45 35.96 8.99
C LYS A 105 -10.22 35.08 7.78
N VAL A 106 -9.96 35.68 6.60
CA VAL A 106 -9.68 34.89 5.37
C VAL A 106 -8.41 34.06 5.52
N LEU A 107 -7.34 34.63 6.07
CA LEU A 107 -6.10 33.92 6.29
C LEU A 107 -6.24 32.77 7.29
N ASN A 108 -6.98 32.98 8.37
CA ASN A 108 -7.26 31.92 9.33
C ASN A 108 -8.08 30.77 8.70
N VAL A 109 -9.01 31.08 7.80
CA VAL A 109 -9.76 30.07 7.04
C VAL A 109 -8.81 29.30 6.10
N LEU A 110 -7.93 30.00 5.38
CA LEU A 110 -6.95 29.37 4.50
C LEU A 110 -5.99 28.47 5.26
N ILE A 111 -5.41 28.97 6.37
CA ILE A 111 -4.51 28.18 7.23
C ILE A 111 -5.24 26.94 7.77
N SER A 112 -6.50 27.10 8.19
CA SER A 112 -7.29 25.99 8.68
C SER A 112 -7.62 24.95 7.60
N ALA A 113 -7.93 25.41 6.39
CA ALA A 113 -8.17 24.53 5.25
C ALA A 113 -6.90 23.76 4.85
N MET A 114 -5.75 24.43 4.78
CA MET A 114 -4.45 23.79 4.53
C MET A 114 -4.11 22.76 5.61
N ARG A 115 -4.36 23.10 6.88
CA ARG A 115 -4.17 22.16 8.00
C ARG A 115 -5.02 20.88 7.82
N ASN A 116 -6.30 21.06 7.52
CA ASN A 116 -7.22 19.92 7.36
C ASN A 116 -6.82 19.03 6.19
N LEU A 117 -6.38 19.61 5.08
CA LEU A 117 -5.87 18.86 3.93
C LEU A 117 -4.62 18.05 4.31
N TYR A 118 -3.65 18.69 4.96
CA TYR A 118 -2.44 18.01 5.42
C TYR A 118 -2.72 16.87 6.41
N GLU A 119 -3.57 17.10 7.42
CA GLU A 119 -3.92 16.06 8.38
C GLU A 119 -4.65 14.88 7.72
N LYS A 120 -5.53 15.16 6.77
CA LYS A 120 -6.22 14.13 5.99
C LYS A 120 -5.22 13.28 5.18
N GLU A 121 -4.32 13.90 4.43
CA GLU A 121 -3.31 13.18 3.63
C GLU A 121 -2.36 12.37 4.51
N LYS A 122 -1.93 12.93 5.64
CA LYS A 122 -1.10 12.20 6.62
C LYS A 122 -1.84 10.97 7.16
N LEU A 123 -3.12 11.08 7.47
CA LEU A 123 -3.93 9.97 7.96
C LEU A 123 -4.10 8.89 6.89
N GLU A 124 -4.37 9.27 5.65
CA GLU A 124 -4.47 8.35 4.52
C GLU A 124 -3.13 7.64 4.24
N TYR A 125 -2.02 8.36 4.36
CA TYR A 125 -0.68 7.78 4.24
C TYR A 125 -0.39 6.78 5.35
N MET A 126 -0.63 7.14 6.62
CA MET A 126 -0.45 6.24 7.76
C MET A 126 -1.32 4.99 7.63
N ASN A 127 -2.57 5.13 7.18
CA ASN A 127 -3.47 4.00 6.93
C ASN A 127 -2.94 3.08 5.81
N ARG A 128 -2.37 3.64 4.72
CA ARG A 128 -1.70 2.84 3.68
C ARG A 128 -0.48 2.13 4.22
N MET A 129 0.38 2.81 4.98
CA MET A 129 1.55 2.19 5.61
C MET A 129 1.17 1.04 6.55
N LEU A 130 0.16 1.24 7.40
CA LEU A 130 -0.36 0.17 8.27
C LEU A 130 -0.93 -1.00 7.46
N ALA A 131 -1.66 -0.72 6.37
CA ALA A 131 -2.14 -1.76 5.46
C ALA A 131 -0.97 -2.46 4.74
N ASP A 132 0.11 -1.73 4.37
CA ASP A 132 1.29 -2.28 3.72
C ASP A 132 2.14 -3.15 4.65
N MET A 133 2.16 -2.84 5.94
CA MET A 133 2.83 -3.68 6.96
C MET A 133 2.07 -4.98 7.24
N ASN A 134 0.78 -5.06 6.90
CA ASN A 134 -0.08 -6.18 7.25
C ASN A 134 -0.33 -7.13 6.04
N VAL A 135 0.75 -7.53 5.36
CA VAL A 135 0.69 -8.49 4.23
C VAL A 135 0.67 -9.96 4.68
N LYS A 136 0.74 -10.23 5.98
CA LYS A 136 0.73 -11.58 6.56
C LYS A 136 -0.60 -11.86 7.24
N ASP A 137 -1.01 -13.14 7.20
CA ASP A 137 -2.12 -13.65 7.99
C ASP A 137 -1.66 -13.89 9.43
N ALA A 138 -2.33 -13.31 10.40
CA ALA A 138 -1.93 -13.33 11.80
C ALA A 138 -1.96 -14.75 12.43
N MET A 139 -2.85 -15.64 11.93
CA MET A 139 -2.99 -17.01 12.45
C MET A 139 -1.90 -17.93 11.91
N THR A 140 -1.55 -17.77 10.64
CA THR A 140 -0.72 -18.75 9.91
C THR A 140 0.67 -18.27 9.59
N GLY A 141 0.91 -16.94 9.60
CA GLY A 141 2.17 -16.33 9.17
C GLY A 141 2.41 -16.37 7.65
N LEU A 142 1.53 -16.99 6.87
CA LEU A 142 1.55 -16.94 5.41
C LEU A 142 1.18 -15.53 4.91
N TYR A 143 1.39 -15.26 3.63
CA TYR A 143 0.85 -14.04 3.04
C TYR A 143 -0.68 -14.07 3.06
N ASN A 144 -1.30 -12.94 3.29
CA ASN A 144 -2.75 -12.79 3.19
C ASN A 144 -3.16 -12.35 1.77
N ARG A 145 -4.45 -12.07 1.56
CA ARG A 145 -4.98 -11.60 0.27
C ARG A 145 -4.30 -10.31 -0.23
N LEU A 146 -3.91 -9.40 0.66
CA LEU A 146 -3.17 -8.20 0.28
C LEU A 146 -1.74 -8.53 -0.15
N GLY A 147 -1.08 -9.44 0.57
CA GLY A 147 0.22 -9.99 0.20
C GLY A 147 0.17 -10.70 -1.16
N PHE A 148 -0.90 -11.45 -1.44
CA PHE A 148 -1.15 -12.01 -2.76
C PHE A 148 -1.16 -10.94 -3.85
N GLN A 149 -2.01 -9.91 -3.72
CA GLN A 149 -2.11 -8.84 -4.71
C GLN A 149 -0.78 -8.12 -4.95
N LYS A 150 -0.01 -7.85 -3.89
CA LYS A 150 1.26 -7.13 -4.02
C LYS A 150 2.38 -7.97 -4.62
N LEU A 151 2.52 -9.21 -4.19
CA LEU A 151 3.66 -10.05 -4.55
C LEU A 151 3.39 -10.89 -5.80
N VAL A 152 2.23 -11.56 -5.84
CA VAL A 152 1.93 -12.50 -6.92
C VAL A 152 1.61 -11.78 -8.22
N CYS A 153 0.82 -10.67 -8.18
CA CYS A 153 0.54 -9.90 -9.38
C CYS A 153 1.83 -9.32 -9.97
N THR A 154 2.70 -8.77 -9.11
CA THR A 154 3.99 -8.22 -9.57
C THR A 154 4.89 -9.30 -10.18
N LEU A 155 5.00 -10.46 -9.52
CA LEU A 155 5.77 -11.60 -10.03
C LEU A 155 5.19 -12.11 -11.36
N PHE A 156 3.89 -12.24 -11.47
CA PHE A 156 3.22 -12.68 -12.70
C PHE A 156 3.51 -11.73 -13.87
N ASP A 157 3.40 -10.42 -13.66
CA ASP A 157 3.69 -9.41 -14.68
C ASP A 157 5.17 -9.43 -15.10
N GLU A 158 6.08 -9.69 -14.16
CA GLU A 158 7.49 -9.87 -14.45
C GLU A 158 7.74 -11.10 -15.31
N LYS A 159 7.20 -12.25 -14.90
CA LYS A 159 7.36 -13.53 -15.60
C LYS A 159 6.69 -13.51 -16.97
N LYS A 160 5.60 -12.76 -17.14
CA LYS A 160 4.96 -12.54 -18.44
C LYS A 160 5.89 -11.78 -19.42
N ARG A 161 6.73 -10.85 -18.90
CA ARG A 161 7.71 -10.12 -19.71
C ARG A 161 8.93 -10.98 -20.08
N THR A 162 9.37 -11.86 -19.17
CA THR A 162 10.55 -12.74 -19.39
C THR A 162 10.20 -14.03 -20.14
N GLY A 163 8.92 -14.41 -20.20
CA GLY A 163 8.47 -15.67 -20.79
C GLY A 163 8.68 -16.88 -19.90
N GLU A 164 8.99 -16.67 -18.62
CA GLU A 164 9.24 -17.75 -17.66
C GLU A 164 7.93 -18.17 -16.99
N ASN A 165 7.69 -19.48 -16.94
CA ASN A 165 6.47 -20.02 -16.39
C ASN A 165 6.51 -20.13 -14.86
N LEU A 166 5.33 -20.05 -14.25
CA LEU A 166 5.09 -20.28 -12.83
C LEU A 166 4.27 -21.55 -12.61
N LEU A 167 4.47 -22.21 -11.48
CA LEU A 167 3.58 -23.21 -10.94
C LEU A 167 2.66 -22.56 -9.91
N ILE A 168 1.35 -22.70 -10.09
CA ILE A 168 0.32 -22.25 -9.16
C ILE A 168 -0.37 -23.48 -8.57
N LEU A 169 -0.36 -23.57 -7.26
CA LEU A 169 -1.07 -24.61 -6.50
C LEU A 169 -2.22 -23.95 -5.75
N PHE A 170 -3.43 -24.45 -5.92
CA PHE A 170 -4.59 -24.07 -5.11
C PHE A 170 -4.90 -25.23 -4.17
N ILE A 171 -4.92 -24.95 -2.88
CA ILE A 171 -5.04 -25.95 -1.80
C ILE A 171 -6.25 -25.59 -0.96
N ASP A 172 -7.08 -26.58 -0.64
CA ASP A 172 -8.26 -26.43 0.21
C ASP A 172 -8.25 -27.53 1.28
N MET A 173 -8.40 -27.13 2.54
CA MET A 173 -8.52 -28.08 3.64
C MET A 173 -9.85 -28.83 3.57
N ASP A 174 -9.77 -30.14 3.59
CA ASP A 174 -10.97 -30.97 3.53
C ASP A 174 -11.78 -30.90 4.84
N ARG A 175 -13.10 -30.59 4.72
CA ARG A 175 -14.08 -30.72 5.79
C ARG A 175 -13.91 -29.75 6.99
N LEU A 176 -13.34 -28.57 6.83
CA LEU A 176 -13.20 -27.59 7.91
C LEU A 176 -14.53 -27.31 8.64
N LYS A 177 -15.61 -27.13 7.87
CA LYS A 177 -16.94 -26.90 8.48
C LYS A 177 -17.37 -28.05 9.39
N TYR A 178 -17.20 -29.30 8.97
CA TYR A 178 -17.52 -30.47 9.81
C TYR A 178 -16.65 -30.53 11.07
N ILE A 179 -15.37 -30.22 10.95
CA ILE A 179 -14.45 -30.15 12.09
C ILE A 179 -14.92 -29.10 13.10
N ASN A 180 -15.22 -27.89 12.61
CA ASN A 180 -15.70 -26.82 13.46
C ASN A 180 -17.03 -27.17 14.16
N ASP A 181 -17.98 -27.72 13.41
CA ASP A 181 -19.31 -28.06 13.93
C ASP A 181 -19.26 -29.22 14.92
N THR A 182 -18.32 -30.17 14.77
CA THR A 182 -18.24 -31.38 15.61
C THR A 182 -17.30 -31.25 16.79
N PHE A 183 -16.13 -30.60 16.59
CA PHE A 183 -15.06 -30.54 17.59
C PHE A 183 -14.80 -29.14 18.10
N GLY A 184 -15.39 -28.11 17.47
CA GLY A 184 -15.25 -26.71 17.84
C GLY A 184 -14.15 -25.98 17.05
N HIS A 185 -14.24 -24.64 17.01
CA HIS A 185 -13.36 -23.76 16.25
C HIS A 185 -11.87 -23.89 16.61
N ASN A 186 -11.55 -24.18 17.88
CA ASN A 186 -10.15 -24.36 18.29
C ASN A 186 -9.47 -25.51 17.55
N TYR A 187 -10.19 -26.60 17.25
CA TYR A 187 -9.68 -27.70 16.46
C TYR A 187 -9.56 -27.34 14.97
N GLY A 188 -10.47 -26.53 14.44
CA GLY A 188 -10.36 -26.00 13.09
C GLY A 188 -9.15 -25.09 12.94
N ASP A 189 -8.92 -24.20 13.90
CA ASP A 189 -7.76 -23.30 13.90
C ASP A 189 -6.44 -24.08 13.99
N ALA A 190 -6.37 -25.09 14.86
CA ALA A 190 -5.20 -25.98 14.95
C ALA A 190 -4.95 -26.72 13.62
N ALA A 191 -5.99 -27.20 12.96
CA ALA A 191 -5.89 -27.87 11.67
C ALA A 191 -5.38 -26.93 10.56
N ILE A 192 -5.89 -25.68 10.50
CA ILE A 192 -5.42 -24.63 9.61
C ILE A 192 -3.93 -24.33 9.85
N GLN A 193 -3.51 -24.20 11.11
CA GLN A 193 -2.11 -23.96 11.46
C GLN A 193 -1.18 -25.12 11.08
N ILE A 194 -1.64 -26.37 11.20
CA ILE A 194 -0.89 -27.53 10.74
C ILE A 194 -0.64 -27.47 9.23
N ILE A 195 -1.69 -27.24 8.43
CA ILE A 195 -1.56 -27.12 6.97
C ILE A 195 -0.64 -25.95 6.61
N ALA A 196 -0.84 -24.77 7.20
CA ALA A 196 -0.03 -23.59 6.94
C ALA A 196 1.45 -23.80 7.29
N SER A 197 1.74 -24.42 8.45
CA SER A 197 3.12 -24.74 8.84
C SER A 197 3.77 -25.79 7.94
N THR A 198 3.00 -26.68 7.37
CA THR A 198 3.49 -27.64 6.38
C THR A 198 3.76 -26.97 5.05
N ILE A 199 2.85 -26.13 4.56
CA ILE A 199 3.08 -25.31 3.37
C ILE A 199 4.37 -24.50 3.51
N MET A 200 4.56 -23.80 4.64
CA MET A 200 5.75 -23.01 4.89
C MET A 200 7.03 -23.84 4.88
N ALA A 201 7.00 -25.06 5.41
CA ALA A 201 8.16 -25.95 5.45
C ALA A 201 8.58 -26.46 4.06
N HIS A 202 7.63 -26.55 3.12
CA HIS A 202 7.87 -26.98 1.74
C HIS A 202 8.07 -25.83 0.75
N CYS A 203 7.99 -24.59 1.21
CA CYS A 203 8.26 -23.41 0.38
C CYS A 203 9.71 -22.96 0.50
N GLY A 204 10.32 -22.68 -0.65
CA GLY A 204 11.65 -22.07 -0.75
C GLY A 204 11.60 -20.54 -0.54
N LYS A 205 12.80 -19.93 -0.62
CA LYS A 205 12.97 -18.49 -0.38
C LYS A 205 12.14 -17.60 -1.32
N TYR A 206 11.92 -18.04 -2.54
CA TYR A 206 11.25 -17.29 -3.61
C TYR A 206 9.80 -17.69 -3.82
N ASP A 207 9.34 -18.71 -3.10
CA ASP A 207 7.95 -19.15 -3.16
C ASP A 207 7.06 -18.18 -2.38
N ILE A 208 5.86 -17.99 -2.88
CA ILE A 208 4.86 -17.10 -2.26
C ILE A 208 3.69 -17.95 -1.74
N PRO A 209 3.76 -18.43 -0.49
CA PRO A 209 2.64 -19.12 0.14
C PRO A 209 1.64 -18.10 0.69
N VAL A 210 0.38 -18.26 0.33
CA VAL A 210 -0.72 -17.34 0.66
C VAL A 210 -1.85 -18.10 1.32
N ARG A 211 -2.47 -17.51 2.34
CA ARG A 211 -3.80 -17.90 2.81
C ARG A 211 -4.82 -16.96 2.15
N ASN A 212 -5.60 -17.52 1.23
CA ASN A 212 -6.58 -16.76 0.45
C ASN A 212 -7.86 -16.44 1.24
N GLY A 213 -8.22 -17.31 2.20
CA GLY A 213 -9.35 -17.14 3.13
C GLY A 213 -9.73 -18.47 3.77
N GLY A 214 -10.33 -18.44 4.94
CA GLY A 214 -10.85 -19.63 5.62
C GLY A 214 -9.88 -20.82 5.60
N ASP A 215 -10.18 -21.79 4.76
CA ASP A 215 -9.49 -23.07 4.52
C ASP A 215 -8.70 -23.12 3.20
N GLU A 216 -8.63 -22.02 2.45
CA GLU A 216 -8.01 -21.94 1.13
C GLU A 216 -6.60 -21.36 1.19
N PHE A 217 -5.67 -22.01 0.48
CA PHE A 217 -4.29 -21.59 0.38
C PHE A 217 -3.84 -21.62 -1.09
N ILE A 218 -2.90 -20.72 -1.43
CA ILE A 218 -2.29 -20.65 -2.75
C ILE A 218 -0.77 -20.69 -2.55
N ILE A 219 -0.08 -21.46 -3.38
CA ILE A 219 1.38 -21.38 -3.49
C ILE A 219 1.71 -20.97 -4.92
N VAL A 220 2.47 -19.90 -5.06
CA VAL A 220 3.03 -19.50 -6.35
C VAL A 220 4.53 -19.62 -6.29
N ARG A 221 5.11 -20.33 -7.27
CA ARG A 221 6.54 -20.59 -7.34
C ARG A 221 7.02 -20.75 -8.77
N GLU A 222 8.33 -20.78 -8.98
CA GLU A 222 8.90 -21.13 -10.26
C GLU A 222 8.47 -22.55 -10.68
N GLN A 223 8.34 -22.76 -11.99
CA GLN A 223 7.90 -24.04 -12.53
C GLN A 223 8.83 -25.18 -12.08
N LEU A 224 8.22 -26.19 -11.51
CA LEU A 224 8.86 -27.49 -11.25
C LEU A 224 8.48 -28.51 -12.32
N SER A 225 9.26 -29.57 -12.47
CA SER A 225 8.82 -30.73 -13.24
C SER A 225 7.55 -31.33 -12.63
N ASN A 226 6.75 -32.02 -13.43
CA ASN A 226 5.53 -32.66 -12.93
C ASN A 226 5.81 -33.69 -11.81
N GLU A 227 6.91 -34.41 -11.91
CA GLU A 227 7.32 -35.39 -10.90
C GLU A 227 7.71 -34.70 -9.59
N ASP A 228 8.41 -33.57 -9.65
CA ASP A 228 8.86 -32.85 -8.47
C ASP A 228 7.71 -32.24 -7.66
N TYR A 229 6.68 -31.65 -8.30
CA TYR A 229 5.58 -31.08 -7.55
C TYR A 229 4.62 -32.14 -7.00
N GLU A 230 4.40 -33.25 -7.71
CA GLU A 230 3.60 -34.38 -7.20
C GLU A 230 4.26 -35.03 -5.98
N LEU A 231 5.58 -35.18 -6.02
CA LEU A 231 6.36 -35.69 -4.88
C LEU A 231 6.26 -34.71 -3.68
N MET A 232 6.36 -33.42 -3.94
CA MET A 232 6.19 -32.39 -2.91
C MET A 232 4.80 -32.47 -2.25
N ILE A 233 3.74 -32.59 -3.04
CA ILE A 233 2.37 -32.75 -2.53
C ILE A 233 2.23 -34.05 -1.70
N HIS A 234 2.86 -35.14 -2.16
CA HIS A 234 2.86 -36.38 -1.42
C HIS A 234 3.50 -36.21 -0.03
N HIS A 235 4.68 -35.64 0.04
CA HIS A 235 5.36 -35.35 1.30
C HIS A 235 4.57 -34.42 2.21
N MET A 236 3.95 -33.39 1.65
CA MET A 236 3.08 -32.48 2.41
C MET A 236 1.91 -33.26 3.05
N ARG A 237 1.28 -34.17 2.33
CA ARG A 237 0.18 -34.99 2.87
C ARG A 237 0.64 -35.90 4.02
N GLU A 238 1.79 -36.53 3.89
CA GLU A 238 2.38 -37.35 4.95
C GLU A 238 2.70 -36.49 6.19
N GLU A 239 3.30 -35.35 6.00
CA GLU A 239 3.66 -34.44 7.10
C GLU A 239 2.42 -33.90 7.82
N VAL A 240 1.35 -33.51 7.09
CA VAL A 240 0.08 -33.10 7.67
C VAL A 240 -0.52 -34.21 8.53
N ALA A 241 -0.53 -35.46 8.03
CA ALA A 241 -1.04 -36.57 8.77
C ALA A 241 -0.22 -36.85 10.05
N GLN A 242 1.11 -36.79 9.95
CA GLN A 242 2.01 -36.97 11.10
C GLN A 242 1.84 -35.85 12.15
N LYS A 243 1.74 -34.59 11.73
CA LYS A 243 1.51 -33.45 12.64
C LYS A 243 0.16 -33.57 13.35
N ALA A 244 -0.89 -33.96 12.63
CA ALA A 244 -2.21 -34.18 13.19
C ALA A 244 -2.21 -35.27 14.28
N LEU A 245 -1.50 -36.39 14.04
CA LEU A 245 -1.31 -37.45 15.02
C LEU A 245 -0.51 -36.97 16.25
N LYS A 246 0.57 -36.24 16.05
CA LYS A 246 1.40 -35.71 17.15
C LYS A 246 0.62 -34.72 18.05
N GLN A 247 -0.33 -33.97 17.48
CA GLN A 247 -1.21 -33.08 18.23
C GLN A 247 -2.47 -33.74 18.77
N ASN A 248 -2.59 -35.10 18.62
CA ASN A 248 -3.73 -35.89 19.08
C ASN A 248 -5.08 -35.35 18.55
N LEU A 249 -5.13 -34.96 17.27
CA LEU A 249 -6.41 -34.53 16.67
C LEU A 249 -7.35 -35.73 16.56
N PRO A 250 -8.65 -35.58 16.96
CA PRO A 250 -9.60 -36.67 16.94
C PRO A 250 -10.16 -37.03 15.55
N PHE A 251 -9.55 -36.52 14.49
CA PHE A 251 -9.94 -36.73 13.10
C PHE A 251 -8.72 -36.78 12.18
N ALA A 252 -8.88 -37.40 11.03
CA ALA A 252 -7.87 -37.37 9.97
C ALA A 252 -7.89 -36.00 9.27
N LEU A 253 -6.75 -35.30 9.26
CA LEU A 253 -6.56 -34.06 8.57
C LEU A 253 -6.06 -34.33 7.15
N THR A 254 -6.80 -33.82 6.17
CA THR A 254 -6.47 -33.96 4.75
C THR A 254 -6.75 -32.65 4.02
N PHE A 255 -6.15 -32.47 2.84
CA PHE A 255 -6.40 -31.36 1.96
C PHE A 255 -6.49 -31.81 0.50
N SER A 256 -7.20 -31.08 -0.32
CA SER A 256 -7.28 -31.25 -1.76
C SER A 256 -6.43 -30.19 -2.46
N VAL A 257 -5.83 -30.53 -3.60
CA VAL A 257 -4.94 -29.65 -4.32
C VAL A 257 -5.21 -29.70 -5.83
N GLY A 258 -5.17 -28.54 -6.47
CA GLY A 258 -5.09 -28.39 -7.91
C GLY A 258 -3.84 -27.64 -8.29
N ALA A 259 -3.19 -28.09 -9.34
CA ALA A 259 -1.95 -27.50 -9.85
C ALA A 259 -2.12 -27.05 -11.30
N VAL A 260 -1.53 -25.93 -11.65
CA VAL A 260 -1.42 -25.46 -13.02
C VAL A 260 -0.07 -24.79 -13.25
N CYS A 261 0.59 -25.17 -14.35
CA CYS A 261 1.74 -24.42 -14.85
C CYS A 261 1.21 -23.32 -15.79
N THR A 262 1.67 -22.10 -15.60
CA THR A 262 1.33 -21.01 -16.51
C THR A 262 2.02 -21.22 -17.85
N ASP A 263 1.37 -20.73 -18.89
CA ASP A 263 1.97 -20.60 -20.22
C ASP A 263 1.98 -19.09 -20.57
N MET A 264 3.13 -18.45 -20.38
CA MET A 264 3.28 -17.03 -20.55
C MET A 264 3.23 -16.58 -22.02
N THR A 265 3.14 -17.52 -22.97
CA THR A 265 2.92 -17.22 -24.39
C THR A 265 1.46 -16.95 -24.74
N THR A 266 0.56 -17.24 -23.82
CA THR A 266 -0.89 -17.03 -23.98
C THR A 266 -1.35 -15.69 -23.42
N ASP A 267 -2.53 -15.22 -23.84
CA ASP A 267 -3.16 -13.99 -23.30
C ASP A 267 -3.89 -14.22 -21.96
N ARG A 268 -3.73 -15.39 -21.35
CA ARG A 268 -4.39 -15.70 -20.06
C ARG A 268 -3.90 -14.78 -18.95
N THR A 269 -4.83 -14.40 -18.11
CA THR A 269 -4.59 -13.60 -16.91
C THR A 269 -4.21 -14.49 -15.72
N LEU A 270 -3.67 -13.90 -14.66
CA LEU A 270 -3.44 -14.59 -13.40
C LEU A 270 -4.73 -15.23 -12.85
N ASP A 271 -5.85 -14.51 -12.93
CA ASP A 271 -7.16 -15.00 -12.46
C ASP A 271 -7.64 -16.23 -13.24
N ASP A 272 -7.33 -16.30 -14.54
CA ASP A 272 -7.65 -17.51 -15.34
C ASP A 272 -6.87 -18.73 -14.85
N TYR A 273 -5.59 -18.57 -14.51
CA TYR A 273 -4.78 -19.66 -13.99
C TYR A 273 -5.22 -20.09 -12.58
N ILE A 274 -5.57 -19.14 -11.73
CA ILE A 274 -6.11 -19.44 -10.40
C ILE A 274 -7.41 -20.23 -10.52
N ARG A 275 -8.30 -19.83 -11.41
CA ARG A 275 -9.56 -20.52 -11.67
C ARG A 275 -9.32 -21.96 -12.18
N ILE A 276 -8.34 -22.17 -13.07
CA ILE A 276 -7.98 -23.51 -13.56
C ILE A 276 -7.46 -24.39 -12.40
N ALA A 277 -6.62 -23.82 -11.54
CA ALA A 277 -6.10 -24.54 -10.37
C ALA A 277 -7.25 -24.91 -9.40
N ASP A 278 -8.17 -23.97 -9.13
CA ASP A 278 -9.34 -24.20 -8.28
C ASP A 278 -10.26 -25.28 -8.86
N GLU A 279 -10.60 -25.22 -10.15
CA GLU A 279 -11.41 -26.25 -10.85
C GLU A 279 -10.76 -27.65 -10.74
N THR A 280 -9.43 -27.72 -10.86
CA THR A 280 -8.66 -28.98 -10.72
C THR A 280 -8.73 -29.49 -9.28
N MET A 281 -8.55 -28.62 -8.28
CA MET A 281 -8.67 -28.93 -6.86
C MET A 281 -10.08 -29.44 -6.52
N TYR A 282 -11.11 -28.75 -7.04
CA TYR A 282 -12.50 -29.16 -6.83
C TYR A 282 -12.80 -30.54 -7.41
N GLY A 283 -12.20 -30.89 -8.57
CA GLY A 283 -12.26 -32.23 -9.17
C GLY A 283 -11.64 -33.30 -8.25
N GLU A 284 -10.52 -33.01 -7.60
CA GLU A 284 -9.91 -33.90 -6.61
C GLU A 284 -10.81 -34.05 -5.37
N LYS A 285 -11.33 -32.93 -4.85
CA LYS A 285 -12.23 -32.90 -3.67
C LYS A 285 -13.48 -33.73 -3.91
N THR A 286 -14.05 -33.66 -5.11
CA THR A 286 -15.23 -34.45 -5.50
C THR A 286 -14.92 -35.95 -5.59
N ARG A 287 -13.79 -36.33 -6.20
CA ARG A 287 -13.34 -37.73 -6.26
C ARG A 287 -13.13 -38.35 -4.88
N LYS A 288 -12.51 -37.57 -3.96
CA LYS A 288 -12.33 -38.03 -2.56
C LYS A 288 -13.65 -38.25 -1.83
N LYS A 289 -14.68 -37.41 -2.11
CA LYS A 289 -16.02 -37.61 -1.53
C LYS A 289 -16.68 -38.86 -2.06
N ALA A 290 -16.57 -39.15 -3.35
CA ALA A 290 -17.16 -40.34 -3.99
C ALA A 290 -16.50 -41.63 -3.52
N ASN A 291 -15.21 -41.68 -3.25
CA ASN A 291 -14.47 -42.87 -2.79
C ASN A 291 -14.66 -43.16 -1.28
N ARG A 292 -15.41 -42.37 -0.53
CA ARG A 292 -15.70 -42.54 0.91
C ARG A 292 -17.11 -43.06 1.17
N ILE A 293 -17.88 -43.34 0.11
CA ILE A 293 -19.16 -44.06 0.13
C ILE A 293 -18.88 -45.55 -0.13
#